data_ffde7ade712f6b5086e0908b05cfe781
#
_entry.id   ffde7ade712f6b5086e0908b05cfe781
#
_cell.length_a   1.000
_cell.length_b   1.000
_cell.length_c   1.000
_cell.angle_alpha   90.00
_cell.angle_beta   90.00
_cell.angle_gamma   90.00
#
_symmetry.space_group_name_H-M   'P 1'
#
loop_
_entity.id
_entity.type
_entity.pdbx_description
1 polymer ?
#
loop_
_entity_poly.entity_id
_entity_poly.type
_entity_poly.pdbx_seq_one_letter_code
_entity_poly.pdbx_strand_id
1 'polypeptide(L)' 'MSPTVTSIDQLDYDISVAYIALGVARSSWDRCPSGENAEAVDAAERCVDRLLDERFAAQQ' A
#
# COMPACT_ATOMS: atom_id res chain seq x y z
N MET A 1 5.95 -21.41 15.95
CA MET A 1 6.71 -21.08 15.47
C MET A 1 7.01 -19.88 14.60
N SER A 2 6.17 -19.26 13.99
CA SER A 2 6.64 -18.18 13.17
C SER A 2 6.84 -16.92 13.97
N PRO A 3 7.80 -16.13 13.57
CA PRO A 3 8.06 -14.88 14.24
C PRO A 3 6.91 -13.92 14.05
N THR A 4 6.75 -13.07 15.00
CA THR A 4 5.72 -12.06 14.92
C THR A 4 6.21 -10.79 14.25
N VAL A 5 7.53 -10.72 14.02
CA VAL A 5 8.13 -9.53 13.43
C VAL A 5 8.15 -9.66 11.92
N THR A 6 7.62 -8.67 11.23
CA THR A 6 7.65 -8.64 9.79
C THR A 6 9.05 -8.26 9.31
N SER A 7 9.63 -9.06 8.44
CA SER A 7 10.96 -8.78 7.92
C SER A 7 10.92 -7.63 6.92
N ILE A 8 12.09 -7.03 6.69
CA ILE A 8 12.20 -5.96 5.70
C ILE A 8 11.90 -6.51 4.30
N ASP A 9 12.31 -7.75 4.01
CA ASP A 9 11.99 -8.36 2.73
C ASP A 9 10.48 -8.49 2.53
N GLN A 10 9.78 -8.91 3.58
CA GLN A 10 8.33 -9.02 3.49
C GLN A 10 7.69 -7.65 3.32
N LEU A 11 8.20 -6.65 4.03
CA LEU A 11 7.69 -5.28 3.90
C LEU A 11 7.93 -4.74 2.51
N ASP A 12 9.10 -5.00 1.92
CA ASP A 12 9.39 -4.57 0.55
C ASP A 12 8.41 -5.19 -0.43
N TYR A 13 8.11 -6.47 -0.26
CA TYR A 13 7.14 -7.14 -1.11
C TYR A 13 5.76 -6.50 -0.95
N ASP A 14 5.34 -6.29 0.29
CA ASP A 14 4.04 -5.71 0.57
C ASP A 14 3.92 -4.30 -0.01
N ILE A 15 4.99 -3.52 0.09
CA ILE A 15 5.01 -2.16 -0.46
C ILE A 15 4.87 -2.21 -1.98
N SER A 16 5.56 -3.14 -2.64
CA SER A 16 5.45 -3.29 -4.08
C SER A 16 4.02 -3.63 -4.50
N VAL A 17 3.39 -4.55 -3.79
CA VAL A 17 2.00 -4.92 -4.06
C VAL A 17 1.08 -3.72 -3.84
N ALA A 18 1.33 -2.96 -2.77
CA ALA A 18 0.51 -1.79 -2.47
C ALA A 18 0.63 -0.72 -3.55
N TYR A 19 1.82 -0.51 -4.10
CA TYR A 19 2.00 0.43 -5.20
C TYR A 19 1.27 -0.02 -6.46
N ILE A 20 1.29 -1.32 -6.74
CA ILE A 20 0.55 -1.86 -7.88
C ILE A 20 -0.93 -1.61 -7.69
N ALA A 21 -1.45 -1.86 -6.49
CA ALA A 21 -2.85 -1.64 -6.19
C ALA A 21 -3.21 -0.15 -6.33
N LEU A 22 -2.32 0.74 -5.90
CA LEU A 22 -2.54 2.17 -6.03
C LEU A 22 -2.61 2.57 -7.50
N GLY A 23 -1.72 2.01 -8.34
CA GLY A 23 -1.74 2.28 -9.77
C GLY A 23 -3.06 1.83 -10.40
N VAL A 24 -3.55 0.66 -10.02
CA VAL A 24 -4.83 0.16 -10.52
C VAL A 24 -5.97 1.09 -10.09
N ALA A 25 -5.95 1.52 -8.82
CA ALA A 25 -7.00 2.39 -8.31
C ALA A 25 -6.99 3.74 -9.04
N ARG A 26 -5.81 4.29 -9.30
CA ARG A 26 -5.70 5.56 -10.03
C ARG A 26 -6.19 5.42 -11.46
N SER A 27 -5.88 4.29 -12.11
CA SER A 27 -6.36 4.05 -13.46
C SER A 27 -7.88 3.96 -13.49
N SER A 28 -8.48 3.32 -12.49
CA SER A 28 -9.93 3.25 -12.39
C SER A 28 -10.53 4.63 -12.21
N TRP A 29 -9.91 5.47 -11.40
CA TRP A 29 -10.37 6.85 -11.19
C TRP A 29 -10.31 7.63 -12.52
N ASP A 30 -9.22 7.49 -13.27
CA ASP A 30 -9.07 8.21 -14.55
C ASP A 30 -10.14 7.83 -15.53
N ARG A 31 -10.53 6.55 -15.56
CA ARG A 31 -11.54 6.08 -16.50
C ARG A 31 -12.95 6.41 -16.04
N CYS A 32 -13.18 6.40 -14.74
CA CYS A 32 -14.53 6.61 -14.22
C CYS A 32 -14.43 7.29 -12.85
N PRO A 33 -14.30 8.63 -12.83
CA PRO A 33 -14.27 9.35 -11.56
C PRO A 33 -15.59 9.17 -10.81
N SER A 34 -15.51 8.57 -9.63
CA SER A 34 -16.68 8.31 -8.81
C SER A 34 -16.25 8.31 -7.35
N GLY A 35 -17.23 8.42 -6.44
CA GLY A 35 -16.94 8.37 -5.03
C GLY A 35 -16.25 7.08 -4.63
N GLU A 36 -16.69 5.95 -5.21
CA GLU A 36 -16.09 4.66 -4.91
C GLU A 36 -14.63 4.60 -5.35
N ASN A 37 -14.37 5.11 -6.56
CA ASN A 37 -12.99 5.08 -7.06
C ASN A 37 -12.11 6.06 -6.30
N ALA A 38 -12.66 7.20 -5.86
CA ALA A 38 -11.91 8.13 -5.03
C ALA A 38 -11.53 7.48 -3.69
N GLU A 39 -12.47 6.74 -3.09
CA GLU A 39 -12.19 6.05 -1.85
C GLU A 39 -11.16 4.96 -2.03
N ALA A 40 -11.19 4.26 -3.16
CA ALA A 40 -10.22 3.22 -3.44
C ALA A 40 -8.81 3.80 -3.55
N VAL A 41 -8.65 4.94 -4.22
CA VAL A 41 -7.36 5.61 -4.31
C VAL A 41 -6.89 6.03 -2.92
N ASP A 42 -7.77 6.65 -2.15
CA ASP A 42 -7.43 7.12 -0.81
C ASP A 42 -7.01 5.96 0.09
N ALA A 43 -7.75 4.86 0.05
CA ALA A 43 -7.43 3.68 0.86
C ALA A 43 -6.07 3.09 0.45
N ALA A 44 -5.80 3.05 -0.86
CA ALA A 44 -4.53 2.52 -1.34
C ALA A 44 -3.37 3.41 -0.91
N GLU A 45 -3.55 4.73 -0.96
CA GLU A 45 -2.52 5.66 -0.51
C GLU A 45 -2.22 5.50 0.97
N ARG A 46 -3.26 5.32 1.79
CA ARG A 46 -3.06 5.11 3.22
C ARG A 46 -2.35 3.80 3.50
N CYS A 47 -2.63 2.78 2.71
CA CYS A 47 -1.96 1.50 2.86
C CYS A 47 -0.46 1.63 2.57
N VAL A 48 -0.12 2.32 1.48
CA VAL A 48 1.29 2.56 1.14
C VAL A 48 1.98 3.34 2.25
N ASP A 49 1.33 4.41 2.74
CA ASP A 49 1.91 5.25 3.79
C ASP A 49 2.19 4.42 5.04
N ARG A 50 1.24 3.58 5.44
CA ARG A 50 1.41 2.76 6.63
C ARG A 50 2.57 1.78 6.48
N LEU A 51 2.67 1.15 5.31
CA LEU A 51 3.74 0.20 5.06
C LEU A 51 5.10 0.88 5.04
N LEU A 52 5.18 2.08 4.49
CA LEU A 52 6.42 2.84 4.49
C LEU A 52 6.83 3.22 5.90
N ASP A 53 5.87 3.60 6.73
CA ASP A 53 6.15 3.91 8.14
C ASP A 53 6.67 2.68 8.85
N GLU A 54 6.07 1.50 8.61
CA GLU A 54 6.51 0.27 9.24
C GLU A 54 7.93 -0.08 8.80
N ARG A 55 8.21 0.10 7.52
CA ARG A 55 9.54 -0.19 7.01
C ARG A 55 10.59 0.74 7.62
N PHE A 56 10.24 2.01 7.72
CA PHE A 56 11.14 2.99 8.34
C PHE A 56 11.43 2.61 9.79
N ALA A 57 10.39 2.24 10.53
CA ALA A 57 10.56 1.83 11.93
C ALA A 57 11.42 0.57 12.02
N ALA A 58 11.28 -0.35 11.08
CA ALA A 58 12.03 -1.60 11.11
C ALA A 58 13.53 -1.39 10.87
N GLN A 59 13.90 -0.28 10.24
CA GLN A 59 15.29 0.03 9.98
C GLN A 59 16.02 0.63 11.17
N GLN A 60 15.28 1.02 12.18
CA GLN A 60 15.84 1.59 13.39
C GLN A 60 15.97 0.52 14.46
#